data_aff329039239ef8c23214060132f321c
#
_entry.id   aff329039239ef8c23214060132f321c
#
_cell.length_a   1.000
_cell.length_b   1.000
_cell.length_c   1.000
_cell.angle_alpha   90.00
_cell.angle_beta   90.00
_cell.angle_gamma   90.00
#
_symmetry.space_group_name_H-M   'P 1'
#
loop_
_entity.id
_entity.type
_entity.pdbx_description
1 polymer ?
#
loop_
_entity_poly.entity_id
_entity_poly.type
_entity_poly.pdbx_seq_one_letter_code
_entity_poly.pdbx_strand_id
1 'polypeptide(L)'
;MSETVYYLTLSEITQSTHVSEDTVVAIVEQGIVQPRGKRPAEWRFEPPMVATLQRACRLHRDLELDWAAVALALELIEEVQQLRQDNERLRRQLACLMELS
;
A
#
# COMPACT_ATOMS: atom_id res chain seq x y z
N MET A 1 21.29 -6.00 18.33
CA MET A 1 19.97 -6.63 18.16
C MET A 1 19.69 -6.85 16.69
N SER A 2 19.51 -8.08 16.28
CA SER A 2 19.18 -8.35 14.90
C SER A 2 17.68 -8.19 14.69
N GLU A 3 17.32 -7.28 13.80
CA GLU A 3 15.94 -7.17 13.36
C GLU A 3 15.65 -8.35 12.45
N THR A 4 14.65 -9.14 12.80
CA THR A 4 14.20 -10.22 11.95
C THR A 4 13.23 -9.63 10.93
N VAL A 5 13.67 -9.57 9.67
CA VAL A 5 12.81 -9.12 8.58
C VAL A 5 12.17 -10.36 7.98
N TYR A 6 10.83 -10.41 8.03
CA TYR A 6 10.08 -11.49 7.42
C TYR A 6 9.67 -11.10 6.02
N TYR A 7 9.97 -11.96 5.05
CA TYR A 7 9.47 -11.82 3.69
C TYR A 7 8.50 -12.97 3.41
N LEU A 8 7.44 -12.64 2.73
CA LEU A 8 6.44 -13.61 2.33
C LEU A 8 6.64 -13.95 0.85
N THR A 9 6.53 -15.23 0.53
CA THR A 9 6.54 -15.68 -0.87
C THR A 9 5.17 -15.45 -1.49
N LEU A 10 5.10 -15.51 -2.82
CA LEU A 10 3.84 -15.43 -3.55
C LEU A 10 2.86 -16.51 -3.05
N SER A 11 3.36 -17.73 -2.87
CA SER A 11 2.56 -18.84 -2.38
C SER A 11 1.98 -18.57 -0.99
N GLU A 12 2.78 -18.02 -0.09
CA GLU A 12 2.33 -17.68 1.26
C GLU A 12 1.26 -16.58 1.25
N ILE A 13 1.41 -15.60 0.37
CA ILE A 13 0.42 -14.52 0.22
C ILE A 13 -0.90 -15.06 -0.31
N THR A 14 -0.88 -15.91 -1.33
CA THR A 14 -2.11 -16.49 -1.87
C THR A 14 -2.83 -17.34 -0.84
N GLN A 15 -2.09 -18.08 -0.02
CA GLN A 15 -2.68 -18.88 1.05
C GLN A 15 -3.29 -18.04 2.16
N SER A 16 -2.58 -16.99 2.59
CA SER A 16 -3.02 -16.19 3.74
C SER A 16 -4.14 -15.21 3.40
N THR A 17 -4.15 -14.68 2.18
CA THR A 17 -5.13 -13.66 1.76
C THR A 17 -6.29 -14.21 0.95
N HIS A 18 -6.19 -15.45 0.49
CA HIS A 18 -7.15 -16.09 -0.43
C HIS A 18 -7.28 -15.33 -1.77
N VAL A 19 -6.25 -14.59 -2.13
CA VAL A 19 -6.17 -13.89 -3.40
C VAL A 19 -5.46 -14.79 -4.41
N SER A 20 -5.98 -14.86 -5.63
CA SER A 20 -5.37 -15.70 -6.66
C SER A 20 -4.00 -15.18 -7.08
N GLU A 21 -3.16 -16.08 -7.54
CA GLU A 21 -1.82 -15.74 -8.04
C GLU A 21 -1.89 -14.72 -9.17
N ASP A 22 -2.83 -14.92 -10.12
CA ASP A 22 -3.02 -13.99 -11.23
C ASP A 22 -3.37 -12.58 -10.76
N THR A 23 -4.17 -12.47 -9.71
CA THR A 23 -4.54 -11.18 -9.12
C THR A 23 -3.32 -10.50 -8.50
N VAL A 24 -2.50 -11.25 -7.77
CA VAL A 24 -1.26 -10.69 -7.18
C VAL A 24 -0.33 -10.19 -8.29
N VAL A 25 -0.18 -10.97 -9.35
CA VAL A 25 0.65 -10.58 -10.50
C VAL A 25 0.13 -9.28 -11.12
N ALA A 26 -1.18 -9.17 -11.32
CA ALA A 26 -1.79 -7.96 -11.87
C ALA A 26 -1.50 -6.73 -11.00
N ILE A 27 -1.60 -6.88 -9.69
CA ILE A 27 -1.33 -5.82 -8.72
C ILE A 27 0.13 -5.36 -8.81
N VAL A 28 1.06 -6.31 -8.89
CA VAL A 28 2.49 -6.00 -9.02
C VAL A 28 2.78 -5.32 -10.35
N GLU A 29 2.17 -5.78 -11.43
CA GLU A 29 2.35 -5.19 -12.77
C GLU A 29 1.88 -3.73 -12.82
N GLN A 30 0.89 -3.36 -12.02
CA GLN A 30 0.42 -1.98 -11.91
C GLN A 30 1.28 -1.13 -10.98
N GLY A 31 2.29 -1.71 -10.34
CA GLY A 31 3.16 -0.99 -9.43
C GLY A 31 2.53 -0.66 -8.09
N ILE A 32 1.40 -1.27 -7.75
CA ILE A 32 0.72 -1.04 -6.46
C ILE A 32 1.57 -1.52 -5.31
N VAL A 33 2.22 -2.67 -5.47
CA VAL A 33 3.25 -3.17 -4.55
C VAL A 33 4.47 -3.55 -5.38
N GLN A 34 5.64 -3.44 -4.77
CA GLN A 34 6.91 -3.72 -5.44
C GLN A 34 7.70 -4.74 -4.62
N PRO A 35 7.46 -6.04 -4.82
CA PRO A 35 8.22 -7.06 -4.14
C PRO A 35 9.66 -7.10 -4.64
N ARG A 36 10.55 -7.67 -3.85
CA ARG A 36 11.92 -7.95 -4.27
C ARG A 36 11.90 -9.19 -5.15
N GLY A 37 12.80 -9.23 -6.12
CA GLY A 37 12.94 -10.35 -7.05
C GLY A 37 12.43 -9.99 -8.45
N LYS A 38 12.97 -10.68 -9.45
CA LYS A 38 12.68 -10.37 -10.85
C LYS A 38 11.51 -11.17 -11.42
N ARG A 39 11.27 -12.36 -10.89
CA ARG A 39 10.23 -13.27 -11.37
C ARG A 39 9.24 -13.57 -10.26
N PRO A 40 7.99 -13.89 -10.59
CA PRO A 40 7.00 -14.22 -9.56
C PRO A 40 7.46 -15.29 -8.56
N ALA A 41 8.19 -16.32 -9.03
CA ALA A 41 8.72 -17.36 -8.17
C ALA A 41 9.78 -16.87 -7.18
N GLU A 42 10.41 -15.73 -7.49
CA GLU A 42 11.46 -15.14 -6.66
C GLU A 42 10.95 -13.99 -5.80
N TRP A 43 9.71 -13.59 -5.97
CA TRP A 43 9.17 -12.45 -5.24
C TRP A 43 9.17 -12.66 -3.74
N ARG A 44 9.56 -11.60 -3.05
CA ARG A 44 9.54 -11.52 -1.58
C ARG A 44 8.82 -10.25 -1.19
N PHE A 45 7.75 -10.42 -0.44
CA PHE A 45 6.86 -9.32 -0.03
C PHE A 45 7.11 -8.98 1.45
N GLU A 46 7.19 -7.70 1.74
CA GLU A 46 7.23 -7.23 3.11
C GLU A 46 5.82 -7.22 3.70
N PRO A 47 5.65 -7.45 5.01
CA PRO A 47 4.32 -7.47 5.62
C PRO A 47 3.43 -6.26 5.32
N PRO A 48 3.94 -5.00 5.29
CA PRO A 48 3.11 -3.86 4.91
C PRO A 48 2.51 -3.96 3.51
N MET A 49 3.16 -4.66 2.60
CA MET A 49 2.66 -4.87 1.24
C MET A 49 1.40 -5.73 1.22
N VAL A 50 1.26 -6.63 2.20
CA VAL A 50 0.06 -7.47 2.32
C VAL A 50 -1.16 -6.61 2.61
N ALA A 51 -1.04 -5.64 3.50
CA ALA A 51 -2.12 -4.70 3.81
C ALA A 51 -2.52 -3.88 2.58
N THR A 52 -1.54 -3.40 1.82
CA THR A 52 -1.77 -2.64 0.59
C THR A 52 -2.46 -3.51 -0.46
N LEU A 53 -2.04 -4.76 -0.59
CA LEU A 53 -2.63 -5.71 -1.53
C LEU A 53 -4.10 -5.99 -1.18
N GLN A 54 -4.41 -6.20 0.09
CA GLN A 54 -5.78 -6.41 0.56
C GLN A 54 -6.66 -5.19 0.32
N ARG A 55 -6.11 -4.00 0.51
CA ARG A 55 -6.78 -2.73 0.24
C ARG A 55 -7.09 -2.57 -1.24
N ALA A 56 -6.13 -2.89 -2.08
CA ALA A 56 -6.30 -2.88 -3.53
C ALA A 56 -7.42 -3.83 -3.96
N CYS A 57 -7.44 -5.03 -3.41
CA CYS A 57 -8.47 -6.02 -3.72
C CYS A 57 -9.86 -5.52 -3.32
N ARG A 58 -9.98 -4.86 -2.16
CA ARG A 58 -11.25 -4.30 -1.72
C ARG A 58 -11.75 -3.20 -2.65
N LEU A 59 -10.88 -2.29 -3.06
CA LEU A 59 -11.24 -1.23 -3.99
C LEU A 59 -11.68 -1.80 -5.35
N HIS A 60 -10.95 -2.78 -5.83
CA HIS A 60 -11.27 -3.45 -7.08
C HIS A 60 -12.64 -4.10 -7.04
N ARG A 61 -12.93 -4.82 -5.95
CA ARG A 61 -14.19 -5.54 -5.77
C ARG A 61 -15.37 -4.61 -5.48
N ASP A 62 -15.21 -3.71 -4.51
CA ASP A 62 -16.31 -2.90 -3.99
C ASP A 62 -16.71 -1.77 -4.92
N LEU A 63 -15.75 -1.21 -5.65
CA LEU A 63 -15.99 -0.10 -6.58
C LEU A 63 -15.94 -0.52 -8.05
N GLU A 64 -15.69 -1.78 -8.31
CA GLU A 64 -15.59 -2.33 -9.68
C GLU A 64 -14.59 -1.58 -10.53
N LEU A 65 -13.46 -1.18 -9.93
CA LEU A 65 -12.39 -0.48 -10.63
C LEU A 65 -11.43 -1.47 -11.25
N ASP A 66 -10.91 -1.16 -12.44
CA ASP A 66 -9.80 -1.94 -12.98
C ASP A 66 -8.51 -1.66 -12.20
N TRP A 67 -7.48 -2.47 -12.40
CA TRP A 67 -6.25 -2.37 -11.60
C TRP A 67 -5.51 -1.05 -11.81
N ALA A 68 -5.57 -0.47 -13.00
CA ALA A 68 -4.97 0.84 -13.25
C ALA A 68 -5.68 1.94 -12.45
N ALA A 69 -7.00 1.88 -12.39
CA ALA A 69 -7.79 2.82 -11.59
C ALA A 69 -7.55 2.63 -10.11
N VAL A 70 -7.39 1.37 -9.64
CA VAL A 70 -7.05 1.07 -8.25
C VAL A 70 -5.70 1.68 -7.89
N ALA A 71 -4.71 1.55 -8.76
CA ALA A 71 -3.38 2.15 -8.54
C ALA A 71 -3.48 3.66 -8.36
N LEU A 72 -4.22 4.32 -9.23
CA LEU A 72 -4.43 5.77 -9.16
C LEU A 72 -5.18 6.16 -7.88
N ALA A 73 -6.23 5.42 -7.54
CA ALA A 73 -7.01 5.68 -6.32
C ALA A 73 -6.14 5.59 -5.07
N LEU A 74 -5.28 4.58 -4.98
CA LEU A 74 -4.38 4.42 -3.85
C LEU A 74 -3.36 5.56 -3.76
N GLU A 75 -2.83 6.01 -4.88
CA GLU A 75 -1.93 7.18 -4.91
C GLU A 75 -2.64 8.43 -4.40
N LEU A 76 -3.87 8.66 -4.85
CA LEU A 76 -4.66 9.83 -4.44
C LEU A 76 -5.02 9.77 -2.95
N ILE A 77 -5.37 8.60 -2.45
CA ILE A 77 -5.67 8.41 -1.02
C ILE A 77 -4.43 8.72 -0.18
N GLU A 78 -3.27 8.23 -0.60
CA GLU A 78 -2.01 8.47 0.09
C GLU A 78 -1.66 9.95 0.09
N GLU A 79 -1.84 10.63 -1.03
CA GLU A 79 -1.60 12.06 -1.17
C GLU A 79 -2.54 12.87 -0.28
N VAL A 80 -3.84 12.51 -0.23
CA VAL A 80 -4.79 13.16 0.65
C VAL A 80 -4.41 12.98 2.12
N GLN A 81 -4.00 11.79 2.51
CA GLN A 81 -3.55 11.53 3.88
C GLN A 81 -2.34 12.38 4.24
N GLN A 82 -1.38 12.50 3.33
CA GLN A 82 -0.19 13.32 3.54
C GLN A 82 -0.56 14.79 3.68
N LEU A 83 -1.44 15.29 2.80
CA LEU A 83 -1.89 16.68 2.85
C LEU A 83 -2.66 16.98 4.14
N ARG A 84 -3.45 16.06 4.64
CA ARG A 84 -4.17 16.23 5.91
C ARG A 84 -3.19 16.31 7.08
N GLN A 85 -2.16 15.49 7.08
CA GLN A 85 -1.14 15.52 8.12
C GLN A 85 -0.37 16.84 8.08
N ASP A 86 0.02 17.30 6.90
CA ASP A 86 0.72 18.57 6.72
C ASP A 86 -0.16 19.75 7.16
N ASN A 87 -1.45 19.71 6.81
CA ASN A 87 -2.40 20.75 7.18
C ASN A 87 -2.54 20.83 8.71
N GLU A 88 -2.67 19.70 9.37
CA GLU A 88 -2.79 19.64 10.83
C GLU A 88 -1.53 20.16 11.52
N ARG A 89 -0.35 19.77 11.01
CA ARG A 89 0.92 20.25 11.52
C ARG A 89 1.05 21.77 11.39
N LEU A 90 0.70 22.30 10.21
CA LEU A 90 0.76 23.73 9.95
C LEU A 90 -0.21 24.50 10.83
N ARG A 91 -1.40 23.96 11.06
CA ARG A 91 -2.38 24.57 11.98
C ARG A 91 -1.85 24.64 13.40
N ARG A 92 -1.19 23.59 13.87
CA ARG A 92 -0.57 23.58 15.20
C ARG A 92 0.55 24.61 15.30
N GLN A 93 1.38 24.73 14.27
CA GLN A 93 2.45 25.73 14.22
C GLN A 93 1.88 27.14 14.24
N LEU A 94 0.85 27.39 13.48
CA LEU A 94 0.18 28.69 13.45
C LEU A 94 -0.44 29.04 14.79
N ALA A 95 -1.12 28.11 15.44
CA ALA A 95 -1.68 28.29 16.76
C ALA A 95 -0.61 28.65 17.79
N CYS A 96 0.53 27.96 17.73
CA CYS A 96 1.68 28.22 18.59
C CYS A 96 2.20 29.65 18.41
N LEU A 97 2.33 30.10 17.16
CA LEU A 97 2.77 31.46 16.85
C LEU A 97 1.77 32.52 17.34
N MET A 98 0.49 32.24 17.24
CA MET A 98 -0.56 33.16 17.70
C MET A 98 -0.57 33.27 19.24
N GLU A 99 -0.24 32.21 19.95
CA GLU A 99 -0.12 32.25 21.42
C GLU A 99 1.09 33.07 21.89
N LEU A 100 2.11 33.17 21.06
CA LEU A 100 3.33 33.91 21.39
C LEU A 100 3.22 35.42 21.10
N SER A 101 2.19 35.84 20.40
CA SER A 101 2.01 37.25 20.04
C SER A 101 1.21 38.04 21.07
#